data_f7ba732f9160af82dedba46a68654415
#
_entry.id   f7ba732f9160af82dedba46a68654415
#
_cell.length_a   1.000
_cell.length_b   1.000
_cell.length_c   1.000
_cell.angle_alpha   90.00
_cell.angle_beta   90.00
_cell.angle_gamma   90.00
#
_symmetry.space_group_name_H-M   'P 1'
#
loop_
_entity.id
_entity.type
_entity.pdbx_description
1 polymer ?
#
loop_
_entity_poly.entity_id
_entity_poly.type
_entity_poly.pdbx_seq_one_letter_code
_entity_poly.pdbx_strand_id
1 'polypeptide(L)'
;MTTKERYEGVLGWFAGKMPVAESELKYNDPFELIVAVILSAQCTDKRVNMTTPALFERFPDAKAMAAGTVEEIYHLIKSISYPNNKAKHLHEMAQKLERDFQGKVPEDMELLQTLPGVGRKTANVVMAVAFHKPAMPVDTHVFRVSNRIGLVNNTKTPLETEKQLVKNLSLIHI
;
A
#
# COMPACT_ATOMS: atom_id res chain seq x y z
N MET A 1 14.21 -9.90 28.81
CA MET A 1 14.16 -10.10 27.35
C MET A 1 14.71 -8.85 26.67
N THR A 2 15.78 -8.98 25.93
CA THR A 2 16.39 -7.88 25.16
C THR A 2 15.57 -7.55 23.91
N THR A 3 15.80 -6.39 23.31
CA THR A 3 15.16 -6.03 22.03
C THR A 3 15.49 -7.06 20.95
N LYS A 4 16.72 -7.53 20.86
CA LYS A 4 17.15 -8.56 19.90
C LYS A 4 16.35 -9.85 20.08
N GLU A 5 16.24 -10.38 21.29
CA GLU A 5 15.46 -11.60 21.58
C GLU A 5 13.98 -11.44 21.20
N ARG A 6 13.40 -10.24 21.32
CA ARG A 6 12.02 -9.96 20.88
C ARG A 6 11.87 -10.02 19.37
N TYR A 7 12.80 -9.42 18.62
CA TYR A 7 12.81 -9.51 17.15
C TYR A 7 12.98 -10.95 16.67
N GLU A 8 13.96 -11.69 17.22
CA GLU A 8 14.20 -13.11 16.89
C GLU A 8 12.94 -13.95 17.17
N GLY A 9 12.29 -13.75 18.31
CA GLY A 9 11.05 -14.42 18.65
C GLY A 9 9.89 -14.14 17.70
N VAL A 10 9.68 -12.87 17.35
CA VAL A 10 8.60 -12.47 16.44
C VAL A 10 8.88 -12.97 15.02
N LEU A 11 10.08 -12.80 14.51
CA LEU A 11 10.46 -13.27 13.16
C LEU A 11 10.38 -14.80 13.08
N GLY A 12 10.88 -15.53 14.10
CA GLY A 12 10.79 -16.98 14.14
C GLY A 12 9.36 -17.50 14.18
N TRP A 13 8.46 -16.79 14.90
CA TRP A 13 7.04 -17.12 14.93
C TRP A 13 6.39 -16.96 13.54
N PHE A 14 6.63 -15.82 12.88
CA PHE A 14 6.10 -15.57 11.55
C PHE A 14 6.69 -16.53 10.49
N ALA A 15 7.99 -16.78 10.52
CA ALA A 15 8.62 -17.76 9.62
C ALA A 15 7.99 -19.15 9.74
N GLY A 16 7.58 -19.56 10.93
CA GLY A 16 6.91 -20.85 11.14
C GLY A 16 5.42 -20.87 10.79
N LYS A 17 4.72 -19.72 10.87
CA LYS A 17 3.26 -19.64 10.67
C LYS A 17 2.87 -19.07 9.31
N MET A 18 3.67 -18.18 8.77
CA MET A 18 3.42 -17.45 7.53
C MET A 18 4.71 -17.36 6.72
N PRO A 19 5.26 -18.51 6.24
CA PRO A 19 6.55 -18.54 5.53
C PRO A 19 6.54 -17.73 4.23
N VAL A 20 5.35 -17.54 3.65
CA VAL A 20 5.13 -16.66 2.49
C VAL A 20 4.05 -15.64 2.89
N ALA A 21 4.43 -14.37 2.91
CA ALA A 21 3.51 -13.27 3.15
C ALA A 21 3.13 -12.63 1.81
N GLU A 22 1.89 -12.82 1.40
CA GLU A 22 1.35 -12.25 0.17
C GLU A 22 0.25 -11.24 0.48
N SER A 23 0.02 -10.31 -0.44
CA SER A 23 -1.13 -9.42 -0.37
C SER A 23 -2.41 -10.19 -0.65
N GLU A 24 -3.47 -9.96 0.14
CA GLU A 24 -4.81 -10.47 -0.16
C GLU A 24 -5.48 -9.73 -1.33
N LEU A 25 -4.98 -8.55 -1.70
CA LEU A 25 -5.45 -7.80 -2.86
C LEU A 25 -5.09 -8.53 -4.16
N LYS A 26 -6.03 -8.59 -5.10
CA LYS A 26 -5.82 -9.17 -6.44
C LYS A 26 -5.41 -8.07 -7.42
N TYR A 27 -4.31 -8.28 -8.10
CA TYR A 27 -3.73 -7.36 -9.08
C TYR A 27 -2.83 -8.13 -10.05
N ASN A 28 -2.62 -7.60 -11.24
CA ASN A 28 -1.75 -8.20 -12.26
C ASN A 28 -0.46 -7.40 -12.48
N ASP A 29 -0.47 -6.11 -12.19
CA ASP A 29 0.66 -5.20 -12.41
C ASP A 29 0.72 -4.09 -11.34
N PRO A 30 1.78 -3.24 -11.34
CA PRO A 30 1.92 -2.16 -10.37
C PRO A 30 0.80 -1.10 -10.42
N PHE A 31 0.19 -0.87 -11.60
CA PHE A 31 -0.93 0.07 -11.72
C PHE A 31 -2.18 -0.47 -11.01
N GLU A 32 -2.54 -1.71 -11.27
CA GLU A 32 -3.65 -2.37 -10.58
C GLU A 32 -3.42 -2.44 -9.07
N LEU A 33 -2.18 -2.73 -8.65
CA LEU A 33 -1.84 -2.77 -7.23
C LEU A 33 -2.04 -1.41 -6.56
N ILE A 34 -1.49 -0.32 -7.10
CA ILE A 34 -1.61 1.00 -6.46
C ILE A 34 -3.07 1.45 -6.39
N VAL A 35 -3.87 1.17 -7.42
CA VAL A 35 -5.32 1.41 -7.43
C VAL A 35 -5.99 0.61 -6.30
N ALA A 36 -5.73 -0.69 -6.22
CA ALA A 36 -6.32 -1.56 -5.19
C ALA A 36 -5.93 -1.12 -3.77
N VAL A 37 -4.68 -0.71 -3.55
CA VAL A 37 -4.20 -0.20 -2.25
C VAL A 37 -4.87 1.13 -1.88
N ILE A 38 -5.08 2.05 -2.82
CA ILE A 38 -5.84 3.29 -2.57
C ILE A 38 -7.29 2.94 -2.18
N LEU A 39 -7.90 1.98 -2.88
CA LEU A 39 -9.26 1.54 -2.59
C LEU A 39 -9.39 0.85 -1.23
N SER A 40 -8.34 0.15 -0.77
CA SER A 40 -8.35 -0.59 0.51
C SER A 40 -8.30 0.31 1.75
N ALA A 41 -7.98 1.61 1.61
CA ALA A 41 -8.00 2.53 2.73
C ALA A 41 -9.40 2.58 3.38
N GLN A 42 -9.48 2.15 4.66
CA GLN A 42 -10.73 2.00 5.43
C GLN A 42 -11.80 1.13 4.73
N CYS A 43 -11.36 0.13 3.97
CA CYS A 43 -12.21 -0.83 3.29
C CYS A 43 -11.57 -2.22 3.38
N THR A 44 -12.38 -3.28 3.40
CA THR A 44 -11.85 -4.65 3.44
C THR A 44 -11.32 -5.08 2.08
N ASP A 45 -10.24 -5.86 2.05
CA ASP A 45 -9.66 -6.40 0.82
C ASP A 45 -10.67 -7.24 0.03
N LYS A 46 -11.52 -7.98 0.73
CA LYS A 46 -12.64 -8.70 0.10
C LYS A 46 -13.54 -7.77 -0.73
N ARG A 47 -13.93 -6.61 -0.18
CA ARG A 47 -14.77 -5.63 -0.89
C ARG A 47 -14.02 -5.04 -2.08
N VAL A 48 -12.75 -4.73 -1.92
CA VAL A 48 -11.89 -4.22 -3.02
C VAL A 48 -11.83 -5.26 -4.13
N ASN A 49 -11.52 -6.52 -3.82
CA ASN A 49 -11.42 -7.60 -4.79
C ASN A 49 -12.74 -7.92 -5.53
N MET A 50 -13.88 -7.58 -4.93
CA MET A 50 -15.20 -7.69 -5.60
C MET A 50 -15.47 -6.52 -6.56
N THR A 51 -14.80 -5.39 -6.36
CA THR A 51 -15.05 -4.14 -7.09
C THR A 51 -14.06 -3.95 -8.25
N THR A 52 -12.80 -4.31 -8.04
CA THR A 52 -11.71 -4.06 -9.00
C THR A 52 -11.85 -4.76 -10.36
N PRO A 53 -12.45 -5.96 -10.52
CA PRO A 53 -12.59 -6.57 -11.84
C PRO A 53 -13.32 -5.68 -12.86
N ALA A 54 -14.47 -5.13 -12.49
CA ALA A 54 -15.21 -4.23 -13.38
C ALA A 54 -14.47 -2.89 -13.62
N LEU A 55 -13.72 -2.41 -12.61
CA LEU A 55 -12.91 -1.22 -12.74
C LEU A 55 -11.77 -1.42 -13.73
N PHE A 56 -11.04 -2.53 -13.64
CA PHE A 56 -9.90 -2.83 -14.52
C PHE A 56 -10.34 -3.28 -15.93
N GLU A 57 -11.51 -3.87 -16.07
CA GLU A 57 -12.10 -4.10 -17.39
C GLU A 57 -12.33 -2.79 -18.16
N ARG A 58 -12.85 -1.75 -17.46
CA ARG A 58 -13.11 -0.44 -18.05
C ARG A 58 -11.84 0.41 -18.18
N PHE A 59 -10.92 0.30 -17.21
CA PHE A 59 -9.69 1.10 -17.11
C PHE A 59 -8.49 0.19 -16.88
N PRO A 60 -7.99 -0.49 -17.93
CA PRO A 60 -6.91 -1.47 -17.80
C PRO A 60 -5.54 -0.84 -17.50
N ASP A 61 -5.38 0.45 -17.71
CA ASP A 61 -4.14 1.17 -17.52
C ASP A 61 -4.36 2.63 -17.11
N ALA A 62 -3.27 3.34 -16.79
CA ALA A 62 -3.31 4.74 -16.42
C ALA A 62 -3.87 5.62 -17.56
N LYS A 63 -3.58 5.30 -18.82
CA LYS A 63 -4.05 6.04 -19.98
C LYS A 63 -5.57 5.99 -20.10
N ALA A 64 -6.13 4.79 -20.01
CA ALA A 64 -7.59 4.60 -20.07
C ALA A 64 -8.28 5.33 -18.91
N MET A 65 -7.71 5.24 -17.69
CA MET A 65 -8.28 5.90 -16.52
C MET A 65 -8.14 7.43 -16.56
N ALA A 66 -7.05 7.95 -17.09
CA ALA A 66 -6.84 9.39 -17.29
C ALA A 66 -7.78 9.97 -18.36
N ALA A 67 -8.12 9.19 -19.38
CA ALA A 67 -9.05 9.58 -20.44
C ALA A 67 -10.53 9.46 -20.02
N GLY A 68 -10.84 8.73 -18.97
CA GLY A 68 -12.17 8.61 -18.40
C GLY A 68 -12.57 9.83 -17.59
N THR A 69 -13.70 9.71 -16.87
CA THR A 69 -14.20 10.76 -15.98
C THR A 69 -14.22 10.28 -14.53
N VAL A 70 -14.15 11.23 -13.58
CA VAL A 70 -14.32 10.95 -12.15
C VAL A 70 -15.65 10.26 -11.89
N GLU A 71 -16.69 10.63 -12.62
CA GLU A 71 -18.04 10.06 -12.45
C GLU A 71 -18.11 8.59 -12.89
N GLU A 72 -17.49 8.24 -14.02
CA GLU A 72 -17.37 6.84 -14.46
C GLU A 72 -16.65 6.00 -13.39
N ILE A 73 -15.52 6.46 -12.87
CA ILE A 73 -14.78 5.79 -11.80
C ILE A 73 -15.67 5.65 -10.56
N TYR A 74 -16.32 6.74 -10.15
CA TYR A 74 -17.22 6.74 -8.99
C TYR A 74 -18.31 5.67 -9.11
N HIS A 75 -18.98 5.56 -10.25
CA HIS A 75 -20.02 4.57 -10.45
C HIS A 75 -19.52 3.13 -10.28
N LEU A 76 -18.29 2.85 -10.67
CA LEU A 76 -17.68 1.53 -10.52
C LEU A 76 -17.26 1.22 -9.08
N ILE A 77 -16.85 2.25 -8.31
CA ILE A 77 -16.35 2.07 -6.94
C ILE A 77 -17.32 2.51 -5.84
N LYS A 78 -18.57 2.82 -6.15
CA LYS A 78 -19.56 3.36 -5.20
C LYS A 78 -19.81 2.51 -3.94
N SER A 79 -19.46 1.22 -3.99
CA SER A 79 -19.54 0.31 -2.85
C SER A 79 -18.33 0.37 -1.91
N ILE A 80 -17.28 1.09 -2.29
CA ILE A 80 -16.07 1.32 -1.51
C ILE A 80 -16.29 2.49 -0.54
N SER A 81 -15.63 2.46 0.61
CA SER A 81 -15.68 3.59 1.58
C SER A 81 -15.11 4.86 0.95
N TYR A 82 -15.76 6.00 1.16
CA TYR A 82 -15.36 7.31 0.64
C TYR A 82 -15.17 7.38 -0.88
N PRO A 83 -16.15 6.91 -1.69
CA PRO A 83 -15.94 6.69 -3.11
C PRO A 83 -15.69 8.00 -3.88
N ASN A 84 -16.30 9.12 -3.48
CA ASN A 84 -16.10 10.42 -4.12
C ASN A 84 -14.63 10.86 -4.12
N ASN A 85 -14.00 10.85 -2.94
CA ASN A 85 -12.61 11.25 -2.82
C ASN A 85 -11.67 10.26 -3.53
N LYS A 86 -11.97 8.96 -3.44
CA LYS A 86 -11.16 7.94 -4.09
C LYS A 86 -11.26 8.01 -5.62
N ALA A 87 -12.47 8.23 -6.17
CA ALA A 87 -12.64 8.41 -7.61
C ALA A 87 -11.82 9.61 -8.14
N LYS A 88 -11.88 10.73 -7.43
CA LYS A 88 -11.07 11.91 -7.75
C LYS A 88 -9.58 11.60 -7.69
N HIS A 89 -9.10 11.00 -6.60
CA HIS A 89 -7.69 10.66 -6.45
C HIS A 89 -7.20 9.68 -7.53
N LEU A 90 -7.99 8.66 -7.88
CA LEU A 90 -7.62 7.70 -8.93
C LEU A 90 -7.50 8.38 -10.29
N HIS A 91 -8.44 9.26 -10.64
CA HIS A 91 -8.39 10.00 -11.89
C HIS A 91 -7.20 10.95 -11.96
N GLU A 92 -6.98 11.76 -10.91
CA GLU A 92 -5.84 12.68 -10.83
C GLU A 92 -4.49 11.94 -10.80
N MET A 93 -4.43 10.78 -10.12
CA MET A 93 -3.25 9.91 -10.12
C MET A 93 -2.95 9.41 -11.54
N ALA A 94 -3.96 8.91 -12.24
CA ALA A 94 -3.79 8.42 -13.62
C ALA A 94 -3.31 9.52 -14.57
N GLN A 95 -3.89 10.73 -14.48
CA GLN A 95 -3.44 11.88 -15.24
C GLN A 95 -1.97 12.24 -14.93
N LYS A 96 -1.57 12.17 -13.66
CA LYS A 96 -0.19 12.44 -13.26
C LYS A 96 0.76 11.35 -13.74
N LEU A 97 0.36 10.09 -13.69
CA LEU A 97 1.16 8.99 -14.24
C LEU A 97 1.39 9.17 -15.73
N GLU A 98 0.37 9.53 -16.51
CA GLU A 98 0.52 9.79 -17.95
C GLU A 98 1.43 10.98 -18.24
N ARG A 99 1.21 12.10 -17.55
CA ARG A 99 1.95 13.34 -17.80
C ARG A 99 3.42 13.25 -17.38
N ASP A 100 3.70 12.71 -16.19
CA ASP A 100 5.00 12.81 -15.55
C ASP A 100 5.82 11.50 -15.65
N PHE A 101 5.15 10.35 -15.85
CA PHE A 101 5.77 9.02 -15.78
C PHE A 101 5.44 8.12 -16.97
N GLN A 102 4.91 8.66 -18.07
CA GLN A 102 4.57 7.90 -19.29
C GLN A 102 3.64 6.71 -19.02
N GLY A 103 2.69 6.89 -18.10
CA GLY A 103 1.71 5.86 -17.69
C GLY A 103 2.25 4.79 -16.75
N LYS A 104 3.51 4.86 -16.33
CA LYS A 104 4.13 3.86 -15.46
C LYS A 104 4.15 4.30 -14.01
N VAL A 105 3.95 3.36 -13.11
CA VAL A 105 4.11 3.61 -11.66
C VAL A 105 5.61 3.75 -11.36
N PRO A 106 6.05 4.86 -10.75
CA PRO A 106 7.47 5.09 -10.47
C PRO A 106 7.97 4.15 -9.37
N GLU A 107 9.18 3.62 -9.56
CA GLU A 107 9.88 2.75 -8.61
C GLU A 107 10.73 3.56 -7.62
N ASP A 108 10.13 4.61 -7.07
CA ASP A 108 10.80 5.54 -6.16
C ASP A 108 9.82 6.01 -5.07
N MET A 109 10.28 5.99 -3.80
CA MET A 109 9.47 6.31 -2.63
C MET A 109 8.98 7.77 -2.61
N GLU A 110 9.82 8.71 -3.03
CA GLU A 110 9.47 10.13 -3.03
C GLU A 110 8.49 10.44 -4.16
N LEU A 111 8.77 9.91 -5.35
CA LEU A 111 7.91 10.06 -6.52
C LEU A 111 6.53 9.43 -6.30
N LEU A 112 6.45 8.24 -5.68
CA LEU A 112 5.18 7.62 -5.32
C LEU A 112 4.33 8.51 -4.42
N GLN A 113 4.94 9.16 -3.43
CA GLN A 113 4.23 10.04 -2.51
C GLN A 113 3.77 11.36 -3.16
N THR A 114 4.21 11.69 -4.37
CA THR A 114 3.68 12.82 -5.15
C THR A 114 2.35 12.50 -5.83
N LEU A 115 1.99 11.23 -5.92
CA LEU A 115 0.76 10.79 -6.59
C LEU A 115 -0.47 11.05 -5.70
N PRO A 116 -1.55 11.61 -6.24
CA PRO A 116 -2.80 11.78 -5.51
C PRO A 116 -3.31 10.48 -4.89
N GLY A 117 -3.71 10.54 -3.62
CA GLY A 117 -4.19 9.37 -2.87
C GLY A 117 -3.08 8.44 -2.34
N VAL A 118 -1.82 8.71 -2.62
CA VAL A 118 -0.68 7.89 -2.20
C VAL A 118 0.04 8.54 -1.02
N GLY A 119 -0.24 8.04 0.17
CA GLY A 119 0.53 8.39 1.37
C GLY A 119 1.75 7.47 1.56
N ARG A 120 2.53 7.74 2.62
CA ARG A 120 3.74 6.96 2.94
C ARG A 120 3.47 5.46 3.09
N LYS A 121 2.38 5.06 3.77
CA LYS A 121 2.02 3.65 3.92
C LYS A 121 1.75 3.00 2.55
N THR A 122 0.96 3.64 1.69
CA THR A 122 0.66 3.17 0.34
C THR A 122 1.92 3.02 -0.48
N ALA A 123 2.81 4.03 -0.45
CA ALA A 123 4.10 3.98 -1.14
C ALA A 123 4.96 2.80 -0.65
N ASN A 124 5.05 2.57 0.66
CA ASN A 124 5.77 1.40 1.21
C ASN A 124 5.18 0.07 0.73
N VAL A 125 3.85 -0.06 0.67
CA VAL A 125 3.20 -1.28 0.15
C VAL A 125 3.55 -1.50 -1.32
N VAL A 126 3.47 -0.47 -2.15
CA VAL A 126 3.80 -0.57 -3.58
C VAL A 126 5.28 -0.93 -3.77
N MET A 127 6.19 -0.31 -3.03
CA MET A 127 7.62 -0.62 -3.08
C MET A 127 7.90 -2.08 -2.70
N ALA A 128 7.30 -2.56 -1.60
CA ALA A 128 7.53 -3.92 -1.11
C ALA A 128 6.89 -4.97 -2.02
N VAL A 129 5.65 -4.76 -2.44
CA VAL A 129 4.83 -5.78 -3.10
C VAL A 129 5.01 -5.80 -4.61
N ALA A 130 4.99 -4.62 -5.27
CA ALA A 130 5.14 -4.55 -6.73
C ALA A 130 6.59 -4.59 -7.19
N PHE A 131 7.49 -3.94 -6.44
CA PHE A 131 8.88 -3.77 -6.86
C PHE A 131 9.86 -4.61 -6.06
N HIS A 132 9.39 -5.40 -5.09
CA HIS A 132 10.22 -6.26 -4.23
C HIS A 132 11.39 -5.51 -3.58
N LYS A 133 11.20 -4.23 -3.28
CA LYS A 133 12.19 -3.40 -2.60
C LYS A 133 11.97 -3.41 -1.10
N PRO A 134 13.04 -3.33 -0.32
CA PRO A 134 12.95 -3.24 1.14
C PRO A 134 12.13 -2.02 1.55
N ALA A 135 10.92 -2.24 2.05
CA ALA A 135 10.03 -1.21 2.54
C ALA A 135 9.14 -1.76 3.66
N MET A 136 8.84 -0.95 4.66
CA MET A 136 8.08 -1.35 5.84
C MET A 136 6.81 -0.52 5.97
N PRO A 137 5.66 -0.99 5.48
CA PRO A 137 4.39 -0.29 5.67
C PRO A 137 3.96 -0.37 7.13
N VAL A 138 3.91 0.77 7.82
CA VAL A 138 3.48 0.87 9.21
C VAL A 138 2.12 1.56 9.27
N ASP A 139 1.09 0.81 9.65
CA ASP A 139 -0.23 1.33 9.94
C ASP A 139 -0.44 1.52 11.45
N THR A 140 -1.65 1.91 11.84
CA THR A 140 -2.02 2.11 13.24
C THR A 140 -1.95 0.82 14.07
N HIS A 141 -2.12 -0.35 13.45
CA HIS A 141 -2.00 -1.64 14.14
C HIS A 141 -0.55 -2.00 14.37
N VAL A 142 0.29 -1.94 13.34
CA VAL A 142 1.74 -2.15 13.46
C VAL A 142 2.35 -1.17 14.46
N PHE A 143 2.01 0.11 14.39
CA PHE A 143 2.44 1.13 15.35
C PHE A 143 2.09 0.74 16.79
N ARG A 144 0.83 0.40 17.04
CA ARG A 144 0.35 0.08 18.39
C ARG A 144 0.93 -1.22 18.93
N VAL A 145 0.95 -2.27 18.09
CA VAL A 145 1.46 -3.59 18.50
C VAL A 145 2.96 -3.54 18.76
N SER A 146 3.75 -2.91 17.88
CA SER A 146 5.20 -2.78 18.04
C SER A 146 5.59 -2.08 19.33
N ASN A 147 4.86 -1.02 19.72
CA ASN A 147 5.03 -0.38 21.02
C ASN A 147 4.66 -1.32 22.18
N ARG A 148 3.53 -2.03 22.06
CA ARG A 148 3.00 -2.89 23.13
C ARG A 148 3.91 -4.08 23.44
N ILE A 149 4.47 -4.71 22.42
CA ILE A 149 5.38 -5.87 22.60
C ILE A 149 6.84 -5.45 22.74
N GLY A 150 7.15 -4.15 22.70
CA GLY A 150 8.47 -3.59 22.92
C GLY A 150 9.47 -3.87 21.80
N LEU A 151 9.01 -3.93 20.55
CA LEU A 151 9.89 -3.91 19.37
C LEU A 151 10.46 -2.51 19.13
N VAL A 152 9.73 -1.49 19.54
CA VAL A 152 10.14 -0.09 19.44
C VAL A 152 10.05 0.59 20.81
N ASN A 153 10.82 1.64 20.98
CA ASN A 153 10.88 2.38 22.24
C ASN A 153 10.05 3.65 22.17
N ASN A 154 8.85 3.60 22.77
CA ASN A 154 8.02 4.77 23.06
C ASN A 154 7.80 5.73 21.89
N THR A 155 7.63 5.15 20.69
CA THR A 155 7.34 5.93 19.47
C THR A 155 5.97 6.60 19.56
N LYS A 156 5.85 7.80 19.03
CA LYS A 156 4.62 8.62 19.06
C LYS A 156 3.87 8.61 17.72
N THR A 157 4.56 8.22 16.64
CA THR A 157 4.01 8.23 15.30
C THR A 157 4.34 6.94 14.54
N PRO A 158 3.53 6.57 13.51
CA PRO A 158 3.88 5.48 12.61
C PRO A 158 5.24 5.65 11.93
N LEU A 159 5.62 6.88 11.57
CA LEU A 159 6.91 7.17 10.95
C LEU A 159 8.10 6.90 11.89
N GLU A 160 7.98 7.27 13.18
CA GLU A 160 9.01 6.94 14.17
C GLU A 160 9.13 5.43 14.37
N THR A 161 7.99 4.74 14.39
CA THR A 161 7.92 3.28 14.47
C THR A 161 8.58 2.64 13.26
N GLU A 162 8.26 3.07 12.05
CA GLU A 162 8.91 2.61 10.81
C GLU A 162 10.43 2.74 10.90
N LYS A 163 10.94 3.92 11.28
CA LYS A 163 12.37 4.17 11.40
C LYS A 163 13.06 3.24 12.41
N GLN A 164 12.42 2.98 13.55
CA GLN A 164 12.99 2.07 14.55
C GLN A 164 12.91 0.60 14.11
N LEU A 165 11.80 0.18 13.49
CA LEU A 165 11.67 -1.17 12.95
C LEU A 165 12.70 -1.43 11.86
N VAL A 166 12.82 -0.54 10.87
CA VAL A 166 13.80 -0.66 9.78
C VAL A 166 15.23 -0.70 10.28
N LYS A 167 15.56 0.07 11.32
CA LYS A 167 16.89 0.07 11.94
C LYS A 167 17.24 -1.29 12.56
N ASN A 168 16.27 -1.99 13.13
CA ASN A 168 16.48 -3.23 13.88
C ASN A 168 16.22 -4.49 13.04
N LEU A 169 15.39 -4.38 12.00
CA LEU A 169 15.20 -5.45 11.03
C LEU A 169 16.30 -5.36 9.98
N SER A 170 17.01 -6.46 9.76
CA SER A 170 17.80 -6.58 8.55
C SER A 170 16.84 -6.57 7.37
N LEU A 171 16.93 -5.58 6.49
CA LEU A 171 16.07 -5.48 5.29
C LEU A 171 16.23 -6.67 4.32
N ILE A 172 17.14 -7.59 4.64
CA ILE A 172 17.34 -8.88 3.93
C ILE A 172 16.24 -9.91 4.31
N HIS A 173 15.49 -9.66 5.38
CA HIS A 173 14.46 -10.57 5.89
C HIS A 173 13.02 -10.05 5.70
N ILE A 174 12.85 -9.01 4.90
CA ILE A 174 11.54 -8.49 4.52
C ILE A 174 11.20 -8.90 3.10
#